data_117e621ca039b59f6ffffaab2c25b168
#
_entry.id   117e621ca039b59f6ffffaab2c25b168
#
_cell.length_a   1.000
_cell.length_b   1.000
_cell.length_c   1.000
_cell.angle_alpha   90.00
_cell.angle_beta   90.00
_cell.angle_gamma   90.00
#
_symmetry.space_group_name_H-M   'P 1'
#
loop_
_entity.id
_entity.type
_entity.pdbx_description
1 polymer ?
#
loop_
_entity_poly.entity_id
_entity_poly.type
_entity_poly.pdbx_seq_one_letter_code
_entity_poly.pdbx_strand_id
1 'polypeptide(L)'
;MEELKIVITGCMGSGKSTAIQSISDIAVINTDVDASDEVLDEKDTTTVALDYGEVCLEPGQTIKLYGTPGQRRFDYMWDILAEGALGIIILLNHQRSDPLADLAMYLENFSDHISQSTAVIGVTHVDGADASSMLRYYDYLDDKALDYPIFSLDARDRGQVKVLIEAMAAMISLNEGTHEQTL
;
A
#
# COMPACT_ATOMS: atom_id res chain seq x y z
N MET A 1 7.23 -23.15 1.14
CA MET A 1 6.36 -22.11 1.70
C MET A 1 6.43 -20.94 0.73
N GLU A 2 5.36 -20.67 0.03
CA GLU A 2 5.29 -19.46 -0.82
C GLU A 2 5.23 -18.24 0.09
N GLU A 3 6.21 -17.36 -0.04
CA GLU A 3 6.21 -16.09 0.67
C GLU A 3 5.24 -15.15 -0.04
N LEU A 4 4.14 -14.84 0.61
CA LEU A 4 3.17 -13.88 0.07
C LEU A 4 3.70 -12.46 0.33
N LYS A 5 4.01 -11.73 -0.73
CA LYS A 5 4.51 -10.36 -0.65
C LYS A 5 3.41 -9.38 -1.06
N ILE A 6 3.13 -8.40 -0.20
CA ILE A 6 2.23 -7.27 -0.48
C ILE A 6 3.01 -5.97 -0.29
N VAL A 7 2.87 -5.07 -1.25
CA VAL A 7 3.46 -3.73 -1.18
C VAL A 7 2.39 -2.71 -0.81
N ILE A 8 2.69 -1.86 0.17
CA ILE A 8 1.83 -0.75 0.59
C ILE A 8 2.50 0.55 0.14
N THR A 9 1.85 1.24 -0.79
CA THR A 9 2.33 2.50 -1.36
C THR A 9 1.38 3.65 -1.06
N GLY A 10 1.81 4.87 -1.31
CA GLY A 10 1.04 6.08 -1.05
C GLY A 10 1.93 7.26 -0.67
N CYS A 11 1.40 8.46 -0.74
CA CYS A 11 2.14 9.69 -0.44
C CYS A 11 2.59 9.75 1.03
N MET A 12 3.50 10.67 1.31
CA MET A 12 3.90 10.97 2.68
C MET A 12 2.68 11.40 3.50
N GLY A 13 2.51 10.82 4.69
CA GLY A 13 1.36 11.08 5.55
C GLY A 13 0.07 10.33 5.15
N SER A 14 0.12 9.37 4.23
CA SER A 14 -1.05 8.53 3.90
C SER A 14 -1.33 7.40 4.90
N GLY A 15 -0.45 7.20 5.88
CA GLY A 15 -0.64 6.20 6.94
C GLY A 15 0.02 4.85 6.68
N LYS A 16 0.94 4.71 5.72
CA LYS A 16 1.61 3.43 5.40
C LYS A 16 2.29 2.79 6.61
N SER A 17 3.22 3.52 7.23
CA SER A 17 3.96 3.05 8.41
C SER A 17 3.02 2.70 9.55
N THR A 18 1.99 3.52 9.77
CA THR A 18 0.97 3.31 10.80
C THR A 18 0.15 2.05 10.51
N ALA A 19 -0.27 1.83 9.27
CA ALA A 19 -1.01 0.64 8.87
C ALA A 19 -0.17 -0.63 9.07
N ILE A 20 1.08 -0.65 8.61
CA ILE A 20 1.98 -1.79 8.80
C ILE A 20 2.20 -2.05 10.29
N GLN A 21 2.43 -1.00 11.09
CA GLN A 21 2.63 -1.11 12.53
C GLN A 21 1.38 -1.65 13.24
N SER A 22 0.19 -1.25 12.82
CA SER A 22 -1.07 -1.69 13.44
C SER A 22 -1.38 -3.15 13.20
N ILE A 23 -1.00 -3.70 12.03
CA ILE A 23 -1.36 -5.07 11.61
C ILE A 23 -0.24 -6.09 11.84
N SER A 24 1.02 -5.68 11.86
CA SER A 24 2.17 -6.58 11.94
C SER A 24 2.15 -7.41 13.24
N ASP A 25 2.46 -8.69 13.11
CA ASP A 25 2.63 -9.63 14.21
C ASP A 25 4.09 -9.66 14.73
N ILE A 26 5.00 -8.98 14.04
CA ILE A 26 6.39 -8.77 14.47
C ILE A 26 6.63 -7.29 14.75
N ALA A 27 7.73 -6.98 15.45
CA ALA A 27 8.21 -5.60 15.54
C ALA A 27 8.53 -5.07 14.14
N VAL A 28 7.90 -3.96 13.75
CA VAL A 28 8.12 -3.36 12.43
C VAL A 28 9.57 -2.88 12.32
N ILE A 29 10.22 -3.28 11.25
CA ILE A 29 11.54 -2.80 10.90
C ILE A 29 11.35 -1.54 10.08
N ASN A 30 11.79 -0.43 10.62
CA ASN A 30 11.81 0.87 9.95
C ASN A 30 13.26 1.28 9.72
N THR A 31 13.59 1.60 8.47
CA THR A 31 14.93 2.09 8.12
C THR A 31 15.03 3.61 8.20
N ASP A 32 13.96 4.31 8.65
CA ASP A 32 14.04 5.72 9.01
C ASP A 32 14.99 5.87 10.21
N VAL A 33 16.24 6.13 9.92
CA VAL A 33 17.14 6.60 10.96
C VAL A 33 16.75 8.05 11.21
N ASP A 34 16.22 8.31 12.40
CA ASP A 34 16.06 9.67 12.88
C ASP A 34 17.36 10.43 12.58
N ALA A 35 17.27 11.43 11.72
CA ALA A 35 18.32 12.43 11.55
C ALA A 35 18.30 13.34 12.79
N SER A 36 18.45 12.73 13.97
CA SER A 36 18.70 13.44 15.19
C SER A 36 20.21 13.59 15.34
N ASP A 37 20.63 14.80 15.06
CA ASP A 37 21.84 15.47 15.52
C ASP A 37 23.18 14.72 15.49
N GLU A 38 24.12 15.46 14.88
CA GLU A 38 25.56 15.28 14.94
C GLU A 38 26.14 14.29 13.91
N VAL A 39 26.28 14.76 12.71
CA VAL A 39 27.56 14.88 11.99
C VAL A 39 27.26 15.43 10.59
N LEU A 40 27.40 16.73 10.46
CA LEU A 40 27.69 17.38 9.18
C LEU A 40 29.12 16.98 8.78
N ASP A 41 29.26 15.88 8.08
CA ASP A 41 30.43 15.58 7.28
C ASP A 41 30.05 14.66 6.11
N GLU A 42 30.12 15.28 4.94
CA GLU A 42 30.31 14.73 3.60
C GLU A 42 30.25 13.20 3.44
N LYS A 43 29.06 12.65 3.34
CA LYS A 43 28.77 11.51 2.46
C LYS A 43 27.28 11.49 2.19
N ASP A 44 26.90 11.62 0.90
CA ASP A 44 25.53 11.43 0.36
C ASP A 44 25.04 9.99 0.58
N THR A 45 24.83 9.59 1.82
CA THR A 45 24.12 8.36 2.16
C THR A 45 22.71 8.76 2.57
N THR A 46 21.84 8.96 1.58
CA THR A 46 20.42 9.14 1.83
C THR A 46 19.86 7.80 2.28
N THR A 47 19.56 7.67 3.56
CA THR A 47 18.81 6.51 4.08
C THR A 47 17.39 6.58 3.54
N VAL A 48 16.98 5.56 2.80
CA VAL A 48 15.61 5.45 2.29
C VAL A 48 14.75 4.79 3.37
N ALA A 49 13.72 5.50 3.79
CA ALA A 49 12.75 4.99 4.76
C ALA A 49 11.90 3.88 4.14
N LEU A 50 12.09 2.67 4.60
CA LEU A 50 11.30 1.50 4.29
C LEU A 50 10.68 0.95 5.56
N ASP A 51 9.40 0.57 5.48
CA ASP A 51 8.74 -0.17 6.54
C ASP A 51 8.61 -1.63 6.14
N TYR A 52 8.91 -2.53 7.06
CA TYR A 52 8.71 -3.95 6.88
C TYR A 52 7.97 -4.54 8.07
N GLY A 53 6.94 -5.33 7.79
CA GLY A 53 6.17 -6.08 8.78
C GLY A 53 5.73 -7.43 8.25
N GLU A 54 5.22 -8.28 9.14
CA GLU A 54 4.70 -9.59 8.79
C GLU A 54 3.34 -9.81 9.45
N VAL A 55 2.44 -10.48 8.71
CA VAL A 55 1.11 -10.87 9.20
C VAL A 55 0.94 -12.37 9.01
N CYS A 56 0.65 -13.08 10.08
CA CYS A 56 0.31 -14.49 10.04
C CYS A 56 -1.20 -14.64 9.77
N LEU A 57 -1.58 -15.21 8.63
CA LEU A 57 -2.98 -15.50 8.31
C LEU A 57 -3.44 -16.81 8.95
N GLU A 58 -2.66 -17.87 8.77
CA GLU A 58 -2.89 -19.21 9.30
C GLU A 58 -1.55 -19.85 9.70
N PRO A 59 -1.53 -20.92 10.49
CA PRO A 59 -0.29 -21.60 10.82
C PRO A 59 0.49 -22.01 9.55
N GLY A 60 1.61 -21.36 9.31
CA GLY A 60 2.50 -21.60 8.17
C GLY A 60 2.30 -20.69 6.94
N GLN A 61 1.33 -19.78 6.96
CA GLN A 61 1.16 -18.74 5.94
C GLN A 61 1.48 -17.36 6.52
N THR A 62 2.50 -16.75 5.99
CA THR A 62 2.93 -15.39 6.40
C THR A 62 2.89 -14.47 5.19
N ILE A 63 2.24 -13.33 5.36
CA ILE A 63 2.30 -12.21 4.42
C ILE A 63 3.41 -11.27 4.85
N LYS A 64 4.32 -10.96 3.95
CA LYS A 64 5.33 -9.93 4.11
C LYS A 64 4.81 -8.60 3.56
N LEU A 65 4.80 -7.58 4.41
CA LEU A 65 4.36 -6.23 4.08
C LEU A 65 5.56 -5.31 3.90
N TYR A 66 5.61 -4.64 2.76
CA TYR A 66 6.65 -3.66 2.43
C TYR A 66 6.01 -2.30 2.18
N GLY A 67 6.38 -1.31 2.99
CA GLY A 67 5.99 0.08 2.79
C GLY A 67 6.97 0.80 1.87
N THR A 68 6.48 1.43 0.80
CA THR A 68 7.33 2.23 -0.08
C THR A 68 7.66 3.60 0.53
N PRO A 69 8.81 4.19 0.19
CA PRO A 69 9.08 5.58 0.50
C PRO A 69 7.99 6.49 -0.06
N GLY A 70 7.42 7.37 0.78
CA GLY A 70 6.36 8.29 0.35
C GLY A 70 6.86 9.53 -0.40
N GLN A 71 8.17 9.75 -0.46
CA GLN A 71 8.78 10.86 -1.17
C GLN A 71 9.06 10.50 -2.62
N ARG A 72 8.60 11.32 -3.58
CA ARG A 72 8.75 11.08 -5.02
C ARG A 72 10.21 10.92 -5.49
N ARG A 73 11.17 11.55 -4.83
CA ARG A 73 12.59 11.41 -5.17
C ARG A 73 13.12 9.98 -5.05
N PHE A 74 12.35 9.07 -4.44
CA PHE A 74 12.67 7.66 -4.26
C PHE A 74 11.78 6.73 -5.11
N ASP A 75 11.12 7.26 -6.15
CA ASP A 75 10.25 6.50 -7.04
C ASP A 75 10.98 5.31 -7.71
N TYR A 76 12.27 5.44 -8.00
CA TYR A 76 13.11 4.33 -8.51
C TYR A 76 13.11 3.09 -7.62
N MET A 77 12.77 3.22 -6.33
CA MET A 77 12.66 2.08 -5.42
C MET A 77 11.31 1.38 -5.49
N TRP A 78 10.30 2.05 -6.04
CA TRP A 78 8.95 1.48 -6.12
C TRP A 78 8.94 0.23 -6.99
N ASP A 79 9.59 0.26 -8.14
CA ASP A 79 9.71 -0.91 -9.03
C ASP A 79 10.44 -2.07 -8.36
N ILE A 80 11.55 -1.78 -7.69
CA ILE A 80 12.34 -2.79 -6.97
C ILE A 80 11.49 -3.45 -5.87
N LEU A 81 10.73 -2.66 -5.13
CA LEU A 81 9.87 -3.17 -4.06
C LEU A 81 8.65 -3.91 -4.61
N ALA A 82 8.11 -3.50 -5.74
CA ALA A 82 6.95 -4.13 -6.35
C ALA A 82 7.28 -5.43 -7.09
N GLU A 83 8.55 -5.66 -7.43
CA GLU A 83 8.97 -6.89 -8.08
C GLU A 83 8.59 -8.13 -7.24
N GLY A 84 7.83 -9.05 -7.85
CA GLY A 84 7.34 -10.26 -7.20
C GLY A 84 6.23 -10.02 -6.14
N ALA A 85 5.65 -8.82 -6.07
CA ALA A 85 4.49 -8.58 -5.22
C ALA A 85 3.24 -9.25 -5.80
N LEU A 86 2.46 -9.91 -4.95
CA LEU A 86 1.18 -10.52 -5.30
C LEU A 86 0.05 -9.49 -5.35
N GLY A 87 0.26 -8.32 -4.74
CA GLY A 87 -0.69 -7.23 -4.77
C GLY A 87 -0.12 -5.92 -4.25
N ILE A 88 -0.73 -4.82 -4.69
CA ILE A 88 -0.36 -3.45 -4.34
C ILE A 88 -1.51 -2.80 -3.57
N ILE A 89 -1.26 -2.34 -2.37
CA ILE A 89 -2.21 -1.52 -1.60
C ILE A 89 -1.82 -0.06 -1.75
N ILE A 90 -2.72 0.76 -2.30
CA ILE A 90 -2.52 2.20 -2.46
C ILE A 90 -3.24 2.91 -1.33
N LEU A 91 -2.50 3.57 -0.43
CA LEU A 91 -3.08 4.38 0.63
C LEU A 91 -3.12 5.86 0.23
N LEU A 92 -4.32 6.43 0.24
CA LEU A 92 -4.58 7.83 -0.07
C LEU A 92 -4.93 8.60 1.20
N ASN A 93 -4.40 9.79 1.35
CA ASN A 93 -4.83 10.71 2.40
C ASN A 93 -5.94 11.61 1.86
N HIS A 94 -7.16 11.45 2.38
CA HIS A 94 -8.35 12.20 1.95
C HIS A 94 -8.23 13.72 2.14
N GLN A 95 -7.43 14.16 3.10
CA GLN A 95 -7.25 15.58 3.43
C GLN A 95 -6.22 16.30 2.55
N ARG A 96 -5.59 15.60 1.61
CA ARG A 96 -4.70 16.26 0.65
C ARG A 96 -5.49 17.14 -0.33
N SER A 97 -4.81 18.10 -0.91
CA SER A 97 -5.40 19.04 -1.88
C SER A 97 -6.00 18.34 -3.10
N ASP A 98 -5.35 17.29 -3.59
CA ASP A 98 -5.82 16.51 -4.73
C ASP A 98 -5.49 15.01 -4.57
N PRO A 99 -6.29 14.26 -3.78
CA PRO A 99 -6.05 12.83 -3.61
C PRO A 99 -6.38 12.00 -4.85
N LEU A 100 -7.17 12.50 -5.82
CA LEU A 100 -7.40 11.81 -7.09
C LEU A 100 -6.18 11.90 -8.01
N ALA A 101 -5.47 13.02 -8.01
CA ALA A 101 -4.19 13.13 -8.72
C ALA A 101 -3.13 12.18 -8.11
N ASP A 102 -3.13 12.03 -6.77
CA ASP A 102 -2.28 11.04 -6.12
C ASP A 102 -2.66 9.61 -6.56
N LEU A 103 -3.95 9.26 -6.60
CA LEU A 103 -4.43 7.97 -7.07
C LEU A 103 -3.99 7.70 -8.52
N ALA A 104 -4.23 8.66 -9.42
CA ALA A 104 -3.84 8.57 -10.82
C ALA A 104 -2.35 8.27 -10.97
N MET A 105 -1.52 9.00 -10.23
CA MET A 105 -0.07 8.86 -10.26
C MET A 105 0.40 7.48 -9.78
N TYR A 106 -0.18 6.95 -8.69
CA TYR A 106 0.20 5.62 -8.21
C TYR A 106 -0.29 4.52 -9.13
N LEU A 107 -1.51 4.59 -9.68
CA LEU A 107 -2.01 3.63 -10.65
C LEU A 107 -1.16 3.61 -11.93
N GLU A 108 -0.68 4.77 -12.39
CA GLU A 108 0.21 4.87 -13.56
C GLU A 108 1.59 4.27 -13.27
N ASN A 109 2.24 4.66 -12.17
CA ASN A 109 3.59 4.18 -11.84
C ASN A 109 3.65 2.69 -11.52
N PHE A 110 2.58 2.12 -10.97
CA PHE A 110 2.50 0.68 -10.66
C PHE A 110 1.73 -0.12 -11.71
N SER A 111 1.38 0.46 -12.87
CA SER A 111 0.53 -0.18 -13.88
C SER A 111 1.03 -1.54 -14.33
N ASP A 112 2.33 -1.68 -14.59
CA ASP A 112 2.95 -2.93 -15.05
C ASP A 112 2.87 -4.01 -13.96
N HIS A 113 3.10 -3.65 -12.69
CA HIS A 113 3.00 -4.58 -11.57
C HIS A 113 1.54 -4.97 -11.29
N ILE A 114 0.61 -4.00 -11.30
CA ILE A 114 -0.82 -4.24 -11.08
C ILE A 114 -1.39 -5.13 -12.18
N SER A 115 -0.95 -4.97 -13.43
CA SER A 115 -1.41 -5.80 -14.56
C SER A 115 -1.05 -7.27 -14.41
N GLN A 116 -0.01 -7.59 -13.66
CA GLN A 116 0.46 -8.95 -13.36
C GLN A 116 -0.01 -9.47 -11.99
N SER A 117 -0.67 -8.63 -11.21
CA SER A 117 -1.14 -8.93 -9.86
C SER A 117 -2.53 -8.34 -9.63
N THR A 118 -2.72 -7.56 -8.57
CA THR A 118 -3.96 -6.81 -8.32
C THR A 118 -3.69 -5.59 -7.44
N ALA A 119 -4.70 -4.71 -7.31
CA ALA A 119 -4.63 -3.56 -6.43
C ALA A 119 -5.86 -3.46 -5.52
N VAL A 120 -5.64 -2.90 -4.32
CA VAL A 120 -6.70 -2.48 -3.39
C VAL A 120 -6.39 -1.06 -2.94
N ILE A 121 -7.42 -0.22 -2.82
CA ILE A 121 -7.26 1.19 -2.47
C ILE A 121 -7.81 1.42 -1.06
N GLY A 122 -6.98 2.02 -0.21
CA GLY A 122 -7.37 2.47 1.11
C GLY A 122 -7.37 3.99 1.19
N VAL A 123 -8.45 4.60 1.69
CA VAL A 123 -8.56 6.04 1.89
C VAL A 123 -8.54 6.33 3.37
N THR A 124 -7.50 7.00 3.82
CA THR A 124 -7.29 7.38 5.22
C THR A 124 -7.67 8.85 5.48
N HIS A 125 -7.66 9.27 6.76
CA HIS A 125 -7.97 10.65 7.16
C HIS A 125 -9.37 11.10 6.70
N VAL A 126 -10.34 10.20 6.82
CA VAL A 126 -11.74 10.43 6.46
C VAL A 126 -12.58 10.95 7.62
N ASP A 127 -11.96 11.31 8.75
CA ASP A 127 -12.65 11.83 9.93
C ASP A 127 -13.47 13.09 9.57
N GLY A 128 -14.78 13.03 9.82
CA GLY A 128 -15.70 14.10 9.46
C GLY A 128 -16.05 14.20 7.97
N ALA A 129 -15.54 13.31 7.13
CA ALA A 129 -15.94 13.22 5.73
C ALA A 129 -17.37 12.66 5.64
N ASP A 130 -18.20 13.23 4.78
CA ASP A 130 -19.50 12.68 4.47
C ASP A 130 -19.40 11.51 3.46
N ALA A 131 -20.45 10.69 3.37
CA ALA A 131 -20.48 9.58 2.44
C ALA A 131 -20.32 10.03 0.97
N SER A 132 -20.74 11.26 0.64
CA SER A 132 -20.65 11.80 -0.72
C SER A 132 -19.20 12.08 -1.11
N SER A 133 -18.35 12.40 -0.16
CA SER A 133 -16.93 12.67 -0.41
C SER A 133 -16.15 11.43 -0.85
N MET A 134 -16.65 10.23 -0.53
CA MET A 134 -16.09 8.97 -1.00
C MET A 134 -16.49 8.61 -2.43
N LEU A 135 -17.66 9.09 -2.89
CA LEU A 135 -18.18 8.79 -4.25
C LEU A 135 -17.20 9.19 -5.35
N ARG A 136 -16.47 10.29 -5.16
CA ARG A 136 -15.48 10.76 -6.15
C ARG A 136 -14.41 9.72 -6.51
N TYR A 137 -14.06 8.82 -5.59
CA TYR A 137 -13.07 7.76 -5.86
C TYR A 137 -13.70 6.65 -6.69
N TYR A 138 -14.94 6.27 -6.41
CA TYR A 138 -15.70 5.31 -7.21
C TYR A 138 -15.95 5.86 -8.61
N ASP A 139 -16.43 7.10 -8.73
CA ASP A 139 -16.67 7.76 -10.03
C ASP A 139 -15.37 7.81 -10.85
N TYR A 140 -14.24 8.11 -10.20
CA TYR A 140 -12.95 8.12 -10.88
C TYR A 140 -12.56 6.75 -11.45
N LEU A 141 -12.76 5.67 -10.69
CA LEU A 141 -12.46 4.32 -11.16
C LEU A 141 -13.42 3.89 -12.26
N ASP A 142 -14.71 4.17 -12.12
CA ASP A 142 -15.74 3.88 -13.14
C ASP A 142 -15.43 4.58 -14.47
N ASP A 143 -15.06 5.87 -14.41
CA ASP A 143 -14.65 6.64 -15.61
C ASP A 143 -13.43 6.05 -16.33
N LYS A 144 -12.58 5.34 -15.60
CA LYS A 144 -11.38 4.67 -16.12
C LYS A 144 -11.61 3.20 -16.46
N ALA A 145 -12.81 2.67 -16.20
CA ALA A 145 -13.13 1.24 -16.31
C ALA A 145 -12.18 0.35 -15.49
N LEU A 146 -11.85 0.80 -14.26
CA LEU A 146 -11.00 0.11 -13.31
C LEU A 146 -11.86 -0.48 -12.18
N ASP A 147 -11.69 -1.76 -11.90
CA ASP A 147 -12.47 -2.50 -10.91
C ASP A 147 -11.59 -2.89 -9.71
N TYR A 148 -11.15 -1.87 -8.95
CA TYR A 148 -10.37 -2.06 -7.73
C TYR A 148 -11.21 -1.76 -6.49
N PRO A 149 -11.21 -2.64 -5.47
CA PRO A 149 -11.89 -2.38 -4.21
C PRO A 149 -11.35 -1.12 -3.53
N ILE A 150 -12.26 -0.29 -3.01
CA ILE A 150 -11.93 0.92 -2.24
C ILE A 150 -12.52 0.82 -0.85
N PHE A 151 -11.72 1.11 0.17
CA PHE A 151 -12.12 1.15 1.57
C PHE A 151 -11.73 2.47 2.21
N SER A 152 -12.62 3.05 3.01
CA SER A 152 -12.24 4.08 3.98
C SER A 152 -11.74 3.41 5.25
N LEU A 153 -10.62 3.88 5.82
CA LEU A 153 -10.08 3.28 7.03
C LEU A 153 -9.29 4.26 7.90
N ASP A 154 -9.22 3.95 9.18
CA ASP A 154 -8.21 4.48 10.09
C ASP A 154 -7.01 3.53 10.10
N ALA A 155 -5.85 4.00 9.65
CA ALA A 155 -4.62 3.21 9.61
C ALA A 155 -4.14 2.73 11.00
N ARG A 156 -4.64 3.34 12.08
CA ARG A 156 -4.36 2.95 13.47
C ARG A 156 -5.23 1.77 13.94
N ASP A 157 -6.34 1.54 13.26
CA ASP A 157 -7.29 0.47 13.62
C ASP A 157 -6.90 -0.84 12.95
N ARG A 158 -6.36 -1.77 13.76
CA ARG A 158 -5.96 -3.11 13.29
C ARG A 158 -7.09 -3.84 12.55
N GLY A 159 -8.34 -3.70 13.02
CA GLY A 159 -9.50 -4.38 12.41
C GLY A 159 -9.77 -3.86 11.00
N GLN A 160 -9.71 -2.55 10.80
CA GLN A 160 -9.93 -1.94 9.49
C GLN A 160 -8.78 -2.23 8.52
N VAL A 161 -7.54 -2.17 8.99
CA VAL A 161 -6.37 -2.55 8.16
C VAL A 161 -6.42 -4.03 7.80
N LYS A 162 -6.91 -4.90 8.71
CA LYS A 162 -7.10 -6.33 8.44
C LYS A 162 -8.08 -6.57 7.29
N VAL A 163 -9.20 -5.86 7.24
CA VAL A 163 -10.16 -5.94 6.12
C VAL A 163 -9.48 -5.61 4.79
N LEU A 164 -8.59 -4.62 4.76
CA LEU A 164 -7.84 -4.26 3.56
C LEU A 164 -6.93 -5.41 3.09
N ILE A 165 -6.24 -6.08 4.01
CA ILE A 165 -5.39 -7.23 3.72
C ILE A 165 -6.23 -8.44 3.26
N GLU A 166 -7.38 -8.69 3.91
CA GLU A 166 -8.30 -9.77 3.54
C GLU A 166 -8.90 -9.54 2.13
N ALA A 167 -9.26 -8.31 1.80
CA ALA A 167 -9.71 -7.95 0.45
C ALA A 167 -8.62 -8.21 -0.60
N MET A 168 -7.37 -7.85 -0.28
CA MET A 168 -6.23 -8.14 -1.15
C MET A 168 -6.04 -9.65 -1.35
N ALA A 169 -6.10 -10.45 -0.28
CA ALA A 169 -5.98 -11.90 -0.36
C ALA A 169 -7.10 -12.52 -1.22
N ALA A 170 -8.33 -12.01 -1.08
CA ALA A 170 -9.45 -12.45 -1.92
C ALA A 170 -9.24 -12.13 -3.41
N MET A 171 -8.75 -10.93 -3.73
CA MET A 171 -8.44 -10.55 -5.11
C MET A 171 -7.33 -11.41 -5.73
N ILE A 172 -6.28 -11.74 -4.97
CA ILE A 172 -5.20 -12.63 -5.40
C ILE A 172 -5.77 -14.02 -5.74
N SER A 173 -6.60 -14.59 -4.85
CA SER A 173 -7.21 -15.90 -5.06
C SER A 173 -8.13 -15.95 -6.28
N LEU A 174 -8.84 -14.86 -6.58
CA LEU A 174 -9.70 -14.78 -7.77
C LEU A 174 -8.86 -14.76 -9.06
N ASN A 175 -7.73 -14.07 -9.07
CA ASN A 175 -6.86 -14.00 -10.23
C ASN A 175 -6.20 -15.36 -10.53
N GLU A 176 -5.78 -16.11 -9.51
CA GLU A 176 -5.22 -17.46 -9.67
C GLU A 176 -6.25 -18.43 -10.27
N GLY A 177 -7.51 -18.39 -9.81
CA GLY A 177 -8.60 -19.25 -10.33
C GLY A 177 -8.98 -18.97 -11.78
N THR A 178 -8.74 -17.77 -12.30
CA THR A 178 -9.00 -17.44 -13.72
C THR A 178 -7.90 -17.95 -14.64
N HIS A 179 -6.68 -18.09 -14.18
CA HIS A 179 -5.57 -18.64 -14.98
C HIS A 179 -5.65 -20.16 -15.14
N GLU A 180 -6.23 -20.91 -14.19
CA GLU A 180 -6.39 -22.36 -14.30
C GLU A 180 -7.53 -22.80 -15.23
N GLN A 181 -8.48 -21.92 -15.59
CA GLN A 181 -9.61 -22.26 -16.48
C GLN A 181 -9.32 -21.99 -17.97
N THR A 182 -8.13 -21.52 -18.33
CA THR A 182 -7.79 -21.15 -19.73
C THR A 182 -6.76 -22.14 -20.36
N LEU A 183 -6.55 -23.29 -19.75
CA LEU A 183 -5.81 -24.45 -20.30
C LEU A 183 -6.79 -25.59 -20.58
#